data_48283542cce737d552eef1b3bf4fb1dc
#
_entry.id   48283542cce737d552eef1b3bf4fb1dc
#
_cell.length_a   1.000
_cell.length_b   1.000
_cell.length_c   1.000
_cell.angle_alpha   90.00
_cell.angle_beta   90.00
_cell.angle_gamma   90.00
#
_symmetry.space_group_name_H-M   'P 1'
#
loop_
_entity.id
_entity.type
_entity.pdbx_description
1 polymer ?
#
loop_
_entity_poly.entity_id
_entity_poly.type
_entity_poly.pdbx_seq_one_letter_code
_entity_poly.pdbx_strand_id
1 'polypeptide(L)'
;HASCFAIPTAAVNTYFCYLKQMDDAEGGKGGTLLQEACDMLKTIALQAWTQPLRHDETDENVVSISRFRNHVWWVGGNALAYRSLLPVAAMYRSIPMIDLLAEVCQRGISMTSQTTYSDAFWTEGFTADGAGWGHGKQCLIWGYPIDGTSNALKMLNMLKGSPWAKNLGRDNVQALLNFLRGGAWYYYKGYRLPCLDRGSYVYNPTELSIPYAGMLDNLIGNWMDSFTPEEQRELLQLQQEVKKNRITMETYAP
;
A
#
# COMPACT_ATOMS: atom_id res chain seq x y z
N HIS A 1 0.55 14.29 6.01
CA HIS A 1 1.12 13.38 5.01
C HIS A 1 2.63 13.24 5.18
N ALA A 2 3.37 14.35 5.20
CA ALA A 2 4.83 14.32 5.38
C ALA A 2 5.23 13.66 6.72
N SER A 3 4.58 14.06 7.81
CA SER A 3 4.90 13.60 9.16
C SER A 3 4.71 12.09 9.38
N CYS A 4 3.71 11.49 8.72
CA CYS A 4 3.38 10.08 8.93
C CYS A 4 4.01 9.14 7.89
N PHE A 5 4.45 9.65 6.74
CA PHE A 5 4.93 8.81 5.64
C PHE A 5 6.32 9.19 5.15
N ALA A 6 6.47 10.39 4.59
CA ALA A 6 7.70 10.76 3.90
C ALA A 6 8.89 10.91 4.86
N ILE A 7 8.70 11.62 5.96
CA ILE A 7 9.76 11.88 6.94
C ILE A 7 10.14 10.58 7.68
N PRO A 8 9.21 9.77 8.22
CA PRO A 8 9.55 8.47 8.80
C PRO A 8 10.27 7.54 7.81
N THR A 9 9.85 7.51 6.55
CA THR A 9 10.52 6.70 5.53
C THR A 9 11.96 7.16 5.30
N ALA A 10 12.21 8.47 5.24
CA ALA A 10 13.56 9.01 5.12
C ALA A 10 14.42 8.68 6.34
N ALA A 11 13.89 8.82 7.55
CA ALA A 11 14.59 8.49 8.78
C ALA A 11 14.98 7.00 8.84
N VAL A 12 14.05 6.10 8.50
CA VAL A 12 14.30 4.67 8.42
C VAL A 12 15.37 4.33 7.39
N ASN A 13 15.29 4.92 6.20
CA ASN A 13 16.27 4.68 5.14
C ASN A 13 17.66 5.15 5.60
N THR A 14 17.76 6.30 6.24
CA THR A 14 19.01 6.81 6.80
C THR A 14 19.57 5.85 7.85
N TYR A 15 18.73 5.39 8.78
CA TYR A 15 19.14 4.43 9.80
C TYR A 15 19.75 3.17 9.21
N PHE A 16 19.09 2.56 8.23
CA PHE A 16 19.58 1.33 7.59
C PHE A 16 20.78 1.55 6.68
N CYS A 17 20.93 2.72 6.06
CA CYS A 17 22.14 3.07 5.32
C CYS A 17 23.38 3.10 6.23
N TYR A 18 23.22 3.48 7.49
CA TYR A 18 24.27 3.57 8.50
C TYR A 18 24.10 2.53 9.61
N LEU A 19 23.55 1.35 9.27
CA LEU A 19 23.17 0.34 10.26
C LEU A 19 24.27 0.00 11.25
N LYS A 20 25.52 -0.16 10.79
CA LYS A 20 26.65 -0.46 11.66
C LYS A 20 26.90 0.63 12.70
N GLN A 21 26.87 1.88 12.27
CA GLN A 21 27.04 3.03 13.17
C GLN A 21 25.87 3.15 14.15
N MET A 22 24.65 2.85 13.69
CA MET A 22 23.46 2.86 14.55
C MET A 22 23.52 1.72 15.59
N ASP A 23 23.95 0.53 15.20
CA ASP A 23 24.17 -0.59 16.12
C ASP A 23 25.26 -0.28 17.14
N ASP A 24 26.34 0.39 16.73
CA ASP A 24 27.39 0.84 17.65
C ASP A 24 26.85 1.89 18.62
N ALA A 25 26.03 2.83 18.17
CA ALA A 25 25.39 3.83 19.03
C ALA A 25 24.46 3.19 20.05
N GLU A 26 23.60 2.27 19.64
CA GLU A 26 22.71 1.52 20.53
C GLU A 26 23.49 0.66 21.55
N GLY A 27 24.68 0.20 21.18
CA GLY A 27 25.62 -0.49 22.07
C GLY A 27 26.46 0.44 22.95
N GLY A 28 26.17 1.74 22.97
CA GLY A 28 26.90 2.73 23.76
C GLY A 28 28.29 3.11 23.21
N LYS A 29 28.52 2.86 21.93
CA LYS A 29 29.77 3.19 21.22
C LYS A 29 29.57 4.39 20.30
N GLY A 30 30.67 5.04 19.90
CA GLY A 30 30.66 6.11 18.91
C GLY A 30 30.42 7.53 19.44
N GLY A 31 30.28 7.70 20.73
CA GLY A 31 30.16 9.01 21.40
C GLY A 31 28.74 9.61 21.36
N THR A 32 28.59 10.72 22.09
CA THR A 32 27.30 11.36 22.36
C THR A 32 26.54 11.78 21.09
N LEU A 33 27.22 12.39 20.13
CA LEU A 33 26.62 12.89 18.93
C LEU A 33 25.98 11.77 18.07
N LEU A 34 26.66 10.62 17.97
CA LEU A 34 26.14 9.48 17.24
C LEU A 34 24.92 8.87 17.94
N GLN A 35 24.95 8.83 19.28
CA GLN A 35 23.82 8.39 20.09
C GLN A 35 22.60 9.31 19.87
N GLU A 36 22.80 10.62 19.98
CA GLU A 36 21.73 11.60 19.72
C GLU A 36 21.14 11.49 18.32
N ALA A 37 21.99 11.28 17.31
CA ALA A 37 21.53 11.07 15.92
C ALA A 37 20.69 9.79 15.79
N CYS A 38 21.12 8.70 16.41
CA CYS A 38 20.37 7.44 16.42
C CYS A 38 19.01 7.60 17.09
N ASP A 39 18.94 8.20 18.25
CA ASP A 39 17.72 8.43 19.02
C ASP A 39 16.75 9.35 18.26
N MET A 40 17.28 10.38 17.60
CA MET A 40 16.49 11.28 16.77
C MET A 40 15.88 10.54 15.57
N LEU A 41 16.66 9.74 14.84
CA LEU A 41 16.16 8.97 13.71
C LEU A 41 15.06 7.99 14.13
N LYS A 42 15.25 7.30 15.27
CA LYS A 42 14.24 6.39 15.83
C LYS A 42 12.97 7.13 16.22
N THR A 43 13.08 8.26 16.89
CA THR A 43 11.94 9.09 17.30
C THR A 43 11.14 9.58 16.08
N ILE A 44 11.83 10.07 15.06
CA ILE A 44 11.18 10.52 13.81
C ILE A 44 10.51 9.34 13.10
N ALA A 45 11.17 8.21 12.99
CA ALA A 45 10.64 7.03 12.34
C ALA A 45 9.37 6.50 13.03
N LEU A 46 9.31 6.57 14.38
CA LEU A 46 8.16 6.11 15.14
C LEU A 46 6.87 6.87 14.81
N GLN A 47 6.96 8.07 14.28
CA GLN A 47 5.78 8.84 13.84
C GLN A 47 4.92 8.11 12.80
N ALA A 48 5.48 7.16 12.04
CA ALA A 48 4.70 6.30 11.17
C ALA A 48 3.65 5.47 11.94
N TRP A 49 3.98 5.06 13.15
CA TRP A 49 3.13 4.26 14.01
C TRP A 49 2.19 5.10 14.88
N THR A 50 2.67 6.18 15.41
CA THR A 50 1.90 7.06 16.30
C THR A 50 0.98 8.01 15.51
N GLN A 51 1.31 8.30 14.26
CA GLN A 51 0.55 9.18 13.38
C GLN A 51 0.03 10.44 14.09
N PRO A 52 0.92 11.29 14.60
CA PRO A 52 0.52 12.48 15.35
C PRO A 52 -0.44 13.34 14.52
N LEU A 53 -1.37 13.99 15.14
CA LEU A 53 -2.45 14.78 14.52
C LEU A 53 -3.59 13.95 13.88
N ARG A 54 -3.57 12.64 13.97
CA ARG A 54 -4.76 11.85 13.66
C ARG A 54 -5.51 11.55 14.95
N HIS A 55 -6.57 12.31 15.13
CA HIS A 55 -7.55 12.05 16.19
C HIS A 55 -8.65 11.17 15.59
N ASP A 56 -9.03 10.12 16.28
CA ASP A 56 -10.34 9.54 16.13
C ASP A 56 -11.07 9.63 17.48
N GLU A 57 -12.35 9.35 17.48
CA GLU A 57 -13.21 9.54 18.62
C GLU A 57 -12.82 8.70 19.85
N THR A 58 -11.94 7.72 19.67
CA THR A 58 -11.57 6.74 20.68
C THR A 58 -10.12 6.85 21.16
N ASP A 59 -9.25 7.53 20.40
CA ASP A 59 -7.81 7.56 20.64
C ASP A 59 -7.24 8.98 20.57
N GLU A 60 -6.95 9.54 21.70
CA GLU A 60 -6.52 10.93 21.80
C GLU A 60 -5.12 11.21 21.24
N ASN A 61 -4.17 10.27 21.30
CA ASN A 61 -2.77 10.61 21.00
C ASN A 61 -1.92 9.55 20.33
N VAL A 62 -2.31 8.29 20.30
CA VAL A 62 -1.51 7.20 19.76
C VAL A 62 -2.39 6.27 18.97
N VAL A 63 -1.90 5.78 17.86
CA VAL A 63 -2.62 4.75 17.13
C VAL A 63 -2.67 3.48 17.98
N SER A 64 -3.81 3.20 18.54
CA SER A 64 -4.01 2.00 19.36
C SER A 64 -3.95 0.72 18.52
N ILE A 65 -3.62 -0.39 19.17
CA ILE A 65 -3.69 -1.72 18.57
C ILE A 65 -5.10 -2.00 18.05
N SER A 66 -6.12 -1.58 18.81
CA SER A 66 -7.53 -1.68 18.43
C SER A 66 -7.80 -0.99 17.09
N ARG A 67 -7.23 0.17 16.88
CA ARG A 67 -7.36 0.91 15.62
C ARG A 67 -6.73 0.18 14.45
N PHE A 68 -5.52 -0.35 14.59
CA PHE A 68 -4.92 -1.18 13.54
C PHE A 68 -5.77 -2.40 13.21
N ARG A 69 -6.39 -3.02 14.20
CA ARG A 69 -7.24 -4.19 14.02
C ARG A 69 -8.60 -3.89 13.42
N ASN A 70 -9.20 -2.78 13.75
CA ASN A 70 -10.60 -2.48 13.45
C ASN A 70 -10.80 -1.51 12.31
N HIS A 71 -9.83 -0.67 12.00
CA HIS A 71 -9.90 0.21 10.85
C HIS A 71 -9.44 -0.48 9.58
N VAL A 72 -10.32 -0.54 8.62
CA VAL A 72 -9.98 -0.87 7.23
C VAL A 72 -9.41 0.39 6.58
N TRP A 73 -8.18 0.71 6.90
CA TRP A 73 -7.49 1.87 6.34
C TRP A 73 -6.77 1.52 5.07
N TRP A 74 -7.52 1.17 4.13
CA TRP A 74 -7.04 0.52 2.97
C TRP A 74 -6.28 1.46 2.06
N VAL A 75 -6.85 2.58 1.71
CA VAL A 75 -6.38 3.38 0.59
C VAL A 75 -5.75 4.71 1.01
N GLY A 76 -6.32 5.41 1.95
CA GLY A 76 -5.84 6.74 2.33
C GLY A 76 -4.94 6.78 3.55
N GLY A 77 -4.87 5.70 4.31
CA GLY A 77 -4.20 5.64 5.59
C GLY A 77 -3.11 4.58 5.67
N ASN A 78 -3.47 3.40 6.14
CA ASN A 78 -2.49 2.36 6.46
C ASN A 78 -1.77 1.77 5.26
N ALA A 79 -2.40 1.68 4.09
CA ALA A 79 -1.75 1.12 2.93
C ALA A 79 -0.56 1.96 2.47
N LEU A 80 -0.68 3.29 2.50
CA LEU A 80 0.45 4.18 2.26
C LEU A 80 1.48 4.15 3.40
N ALA A 81 1.02 3.95 4.63
CA ALA A 81 1.89 3.84 5.79
C ALA A 81 2.67 2.51 5.82
N TYR A 82 2.20 1.46 5.19
CA TYR A 82 2.93 0.19 5.10
C TYR A 82 4.33 0.33 4.51
N ARG A 83 4.62 1.38 3.78
CA ARG A 83 5.97 1.69 3.29
C ARG A 83 7.00 1.77 4.41
N SER A 84 6.62 2.29 5.56
CA SER A 84 7.53 2.53 6.69
C SER A 84 7.21 1.71 7.93
N LEU A 85 6.00 1.21 8.10
CA LEU A 85 5.59 0.49 9.32
C LEU A 85 6.46 -0.74 9.58
N LEU A 86 6.66 -1.61 8.61
CA LEU A 86 7.49 -2.79 8.78
C LEU A 86 8.98 -2.44 8.97
N PRO A 87 9.59 -1.56 8.15
CA PRO A 87 10.94 -1.10 8.42
C PRO A 87 11.13 -0.46 9.80
N VAL A 88 10.16 0.31 10.30
CA VAL A 88 10.20 0.86 11.68
C VAL A 88 10.14 -0.25 12.71
N ALA A 89 9.26 -1.23 12.55
CA ALA A 89 9.20 -2.38 13.44
C ALA A 89 10.53 -3.15 13.49
N ALA A 90 11.19 -3.32 12.35
CA ALA A 90 12.52 -3.91 12.25
C ALA A 90 13.60 -3.05 12.92
N MET A 91 13.58 -1.73 12.70
CA MET A 91 14.48 -0.77 13.36
C MET A 91 14.38 -0.86 14.89
N TYR A 92 13.17 -1.01 15.42
CA TYR A 92 12.95 -1.19 16.86
C TYR A 92 13.14 -2.64 17.32
N ARG A 93 13.39 -3.59 16.41
CA ARG A 93 13.46 -5.03 16.70
C ARG A 93 12.25 -5.53 17.49
N SER A 94 11.09 -4.96 17.20
CA SER A 94 9.85 -5.18 17.94
C SER A 94 9.02 -6.30 17.33
N ILE A 95 9.11 -7.48 17.93
CA ILE A 95 8.27 -8.63 17.55
C ILE A 95 6.77 -8.28 17.64
N PRO A 96 6.27 -7.65 18.72
CA PRO A 96 4.84 -7.29 18.78
C PRO A 96 4.37 -6.37 17.66
N MET A 97 5.21 -5.45 17.18
CA MET A 97 4.88 -4.60 16.04
C MET A 97 4.80 -5.42 14.75
N ILE A 98 5.73 -6.36 14.55
CA ILE A 98 5.71 -7.23 13.37
C ILE A 98 4.51 -8.18 13.41
N ASP A 99 4.19 -8.76 14.58
CA ASP A 99 3.01 -9.60 14.77
C ASP A 99 1.73 -8.86 14.38
N LEU A 100 1.57 -7.63 14.85
CA LEU A 100 0.42 -6.80 14.52
C LEU A 100 0.32 -6.52 13.01
N LEU A 101 1.43 -6.18 12.37
CA LEU A 101 1.45 -5.95 10.93
C LEU A 101 1.11 -7.22 10.15
N ALA A 102 1.66 -8.36 10.53
CA ALA A 102 1.35 -9.64 9.92
C ALA A 102 -0.13 -10.02 10.07
N GLU A 103 -0.73 -9.70 11.22
CA GLU A 103 -2.16 -9.92 11.47
C GLU A 103 -3.03 -9.09 10.51
N VAL A 104 -2.68 -7.82 10.28
CA VAL A 104 -3.55 -6.88 9.58
C VAL A 104 -3.23 -6.69 8.09
N CYS A 105 -2.05 -7.09 7.63
CA CYS A 105 -1.54 -6.74 6.29
C CYS A 105 -2.44 -7.23 5.14
N GLN A 106 -3.07 -8.37 5.27
CA GLN A 106 -3.98 -8.89 4.25
C GLN A 106 -5.23 -8.02 4.09
N ARG A 107 -5.63 -7.28 5.13
CA ARG A 107 -6.80 -6.39 5.06
C ARG A 107 -6.57 -5.18 4.15
N GLY A 108 -5.33 -4.87 3.82
CA GLY A 108 -4.99 -3.88 2.81
C GLY A 108 -5.47 -4.26 1.41
N ILE A 109 -5.88 -5.51 1.19
CA ILE A 109 -6.42 -6.01 -0.07
C ILE A 109 -7.74 -6.71 0.24
N SER A 110 -8.80 -5.95 0.42
CA SER A 110 -10.09 -6.50 0.81
C SER A 110 -11.24 -5.89 0.01
N MET A 111 -12.27 -6.69 -0.16
CA MET A 111 -13.55 -6.17 -0.63
C MET A 111 -14.26 -5.46 0.51
N THR A 112 -14.85 -4.32 0.20
CA THR A 112 -15.73 -3.62 1.11
C THR A 112 -17.18 -3.85 0.73
N SER A 113 -18.01 -4.03 1.74
CA SER A 113 -19.46 -4.05 1.56
C SER A 113 -19.99 -2.64 1.75
N GLN A 114 -20.37 -2.01 0.66
CA GLN A 114 -21.03 -0.71 0.69
C GLN A 114 -22.54 -0.87 0.55
N THR A 115 -23.12 -1.64 1.45
CA THR A 115 -24.55 -1.92 1.45
C THR A 115 -25.37 -0.74 1.94
N THR A 116 -24.78 0.13 2.75
CA THR A 116 -25.42 1.36 3.24
C THR A 116 -24.50 2.57 3.09
N TYR A 117 -25.10 3.75 3.04
CA TYR A 117 -24.35 5.00 2.96
C TYR A 117 -23.49 5.27 4.21
N SER A 118 -23.95 4.83 5.37
CA SER A 118 -23.19 4.93 6.63
C SER A 118 -21.97 4.01 6.62
N ASP A 119 -22.10 2.81 6.10
CA ASP A 119 -21.00 1.85 6.02
C ASP A 119 -19.89 2.35 5.06
N ALA A 120 -20.30 3.00 3.99
CA ALA A 120 -19.38 3.58 3.01
C ALA A 120 -18.43 4.63 3.59
N PHE A 121 -18.77 5.22 4.74
CA PHE A 121 -17.91 6.23 5.37
C PHE A 121 -16.63 5.64 5.97
N TRP A 122 -16.72 4.42 6.49
CA TRP A 122 -15.63 3.78 7.23
C TRP A 122 -14.97 2.62 6.50
N THR A 123 -15.58 2.17 5.42
CA THR A 123 -15.11 1.02 4.65
C THR A 123 -14.45 1.47 3.36
N GLU A 124 -13.15 1.68 3.41
CA GLU A 124 -12.31 1.83 2.22
C GLU A 124 -11.97 0.44 1.68
N GLY A 125 -11.88 0.29 0.38
CA GLY A 125 -11.54 -0.99 -0.23
C GLY A 125 -12.06 -1.15 -1.65
N PHE A 126 -11.98 -2.37 -2.16
CA PHE A 126 -12.53 -2.72 -3.46
C PHE A 126 -14.02 -3.07 -3.36
N THR A 127 -14.78 -2.64 -4.34
CA THR A 127 -16.18 -3.03 -4.50
C THR A 127 -16.33 -4.18 -5.48
N ALA A 128 -17.52 -4.78 -5.52
CA ALA A 128 -17.79 -5.95 -6.37
C ALA A 128 -17.65 -5.65 -7.87
N ASP A 129 -17.86 -4.40 -8.27
CA ASP A 129 -17.71 -3.92 -9.64
C ASP A 129 -16.25 -3.55 -10.01
N GLY A 130 -15.32 -3.74 -9.06
CA GLY A 130 -13.91 -3.45 -9.26
C GLY A 130 -13.51 -2.00 -9.00
N ALA A 131 -14.44 -1.14 -8.56
CA ALA A 131 -14.07 0.20 -8.15
C ALA A 131 -13.27 0.16 -6.84
N GLY A 132 -12.45 1.19 -6.61
CA GLY A 132 -11.73 1.39 -5.36
C GLY A 132 -12.25 2.62 -4.62
N TRP A 133 -12.58 2.47 -3.35
CA TRP A 133 -13.04 3.56 -2.50
C TRP A 133 -11.97 3.92 -1.48
N GLY A 134 -11.74 5.21 -1.33
CA GLY A 134 -10.77 5.75 -0.40
C GLY A 134 -11.14 7.14 0.08
N HIS A 135 -10.43 7.66 1.08
CA HIS A 135 -10.79 8.90 1.74
C HIS A 135 -12.26 8.95 2.17
N GLY A 136 -12.73 7.86 2.75
CA GLY A 136 -14.12 7.68 3.11
C GLY A 136 -14.99 7.43 1.86
N LYS A 137 -15.70 8.44 1.39
CA LYS A 137 -16.74 8.30 0.36
C LYS A 137 -16.29 8.67 -1.06
N GLN A 138 -15.03 8.49 -1.40
CA GLN A 138 -14.52 8.84 -2.73
C GLN A 138 -14.19 7.59 -3.53
N CYS A 139 -14.76 7.48 -4.72
CA CYS A 139 -14.38 6.48 -5.70
C CYS A 139 -13.12 6.98 -6.43
N LEU A 140 -11.99 6.36 -6.15
CA LEU A 140 -10.67 6.75 -6.66
C LEU A 140 -10.01 5.55 -7.34
N ILE A 141 -10.50 5.20 -8.52
CA ILE A 141 -10.19 3.93 -9.19
C ILE A 141 -8.69 3.77 -9.49
N TRP A 142 -8.00 4.82 -9.89
CA TRP A 142 -6.63 4.71 -10.39
C TRP A 142 -5.55 5.10 -9.39
N GLY A 143 -5.86 5.91 -8.43
CA GLY A 143 -4.86 6.43 -7.50
C GLY A 143 -4.58 5.48 -6.34
N TYR A 144 -5.30 5.67 -5.27
CA TYR A 144 -5.08 4.95 -4.02
C TYR A 144 -5.23 3.42 -4.09
N PRO A 145 -6.16 2.85 -4.87
CA PRO A 145 -6.26 1.41 -5.00
C PRO A 145 -4.96 0.76 -5.48
N ILE A 146 -4.32 1.36 -6.47
CA ILE A 146 -3.06 0.85 -7.02
C ILE A 146 -1.93 1.04 -6.02
N ASP A 147 -1.81 2.23 -5.45
CA ASP A 147 -0.80 2.56 -4.46
C ASP A 147 -0.92 1.67 -3.22
N GLY A 148 -2.13 1.57 -2.68
CA GLY A 148 -2.41 0.77 -1.50
C GLY A 148 -2.13 -0.71 -1.72
N THR A 149 -2.62 -1.27 -2.80
CA THR A 149 -2.38 -2.67 -3.16
C THR A 149 -0.91 -2.95 -3.40
N SER A 150 -0.22 -2.09 -4.15
CA SER A 150 1.21 -2.26 -4.41
C SER A 150 2.05 -2.24 -3.13
N ASN A 151 1.71 -1.36 -2.19
CA ASN A 151 2.40 -1.30 -0.91
C ASN A 151 2.07 -2.50 0.00
N ALA A 152 0.81 -2.94 0.02
CA ALA A 152 0.42 -4.14 0.77
C ALA A 152 1.13 -5.40 0.22
N LEU A 153 1.14 -5.58 -1.10
CA LEU A 153 1.87 -6.68 -1.75
C LEU A 153 3.37 -6.61 -1.48
N LYS A 154 3.96 -5.42 -1.48
CA LYS A 154 5.37 -5.24 -1.14
C LYS A 154 5.65 -5.67 0.29
N MET A 155 4.82 -5.30 1.24
CA MET A 155 4.97 -5.72 2.63
C MET A 155 4.81 -7.23 2.79
N LEU A 156 3.79 -7.82 2.16
CA LEU A 156 3.61 -9.27 2.16
C LEU A 156 4.82 -10.00 1.56
N ASN A 157 5.41 -9.45 0.48
CA ASN A 157 6.65 -9.98 -0.10
C ASN A 157 7.84 -9.89 0.87
N MET A 158 7.95 -8.81 1.62
CA MET A 158 9.02 -8.65 2.63
C MET A 158 8.89 -9.65 3.79
N LEU A 159 7.69 -10.12 4.09
CA LEU A 159 7.44 -11.14 5.12
C LEU A 159 7.66 -12.57 4.62
N LYS A 160 7.79 -12.81 3.31
CA LYS A 160 8.03 -14.14 2.75
C LYS A 160 9.31 -14.74 3.33
N GLY A 161 9.27 -16.04 3.62
CA GLY A 161 10.41 -16.77 4.21
C GLY A 161 10.63 -16.48 5.70
N SER A 162 9.79 -15.68 6.33
CA SER A 162 9.81 -15.44 7.77
C SER A 162 8.67 -16.18 8.49
N PRO A 163 8.71 -16.28 9.84
CA PRO A 163 7.58 -16.81 10.61
C PRO A 163 6.26 -16.04 10.43
N TRP A 164 6.32 -14.83 9.93
CA TRP A 164 5.17 -13.95 9.68
C TRP A 164 4.65 -14.02 8.24
N ALA A 165 5.17 -14.92 7.44
CA ALA A 165 4.74 -15.06 6.04
C ALA A 165 3.23 -15.28 5.96
N LYS A 166 2.58 -14.56 5.03
CA LYS A 166 1.16 -14.69 4.71
C LYS A 166 1.00 -14.90 3.22
N ASN A 167 0.09 -15.78 2.86
CA ASN A 167 -0.36 -15.95 1.49
C ASN A 167 -1.57 -15.05 1.22
N LEU A 168 -1.86 -14.79 -0.05
CA LEU A 168 -3.12 -14.18 -0.42
C LEU A 168 -4.25 -15.20 -0.21
N GLY A 169 -5.23 -14.82 0.61
CA GLY A 169 -6.46 -15.59 0.79
C GLY A 169 -7.43 -15.39 -0.36
N ARG A 170 -8.50 -16.18 -0.40
CA ARG A 170 -9.53 -16.09 -1.46
C ARG A 170 -10.18 -14.70 -1.54
N ASP A 171 -10.42 -14.05 -0.42
CA ASP A 171 -10.99 -12.69 -0.38
C ASP A 171 -10.04 -11.67 -1.00
N ASN A 172 -8.73 -11.79 -0.74
CA ASN A 172 -7.72 -10.93 -1.36
C ASN A 172 -7.67 -11.15 -2.88
N VAL A 173 -7.64 -12.41 -3.31
CA VAL A 173 -7.65 -12.78 -4.73
C VAL A 173 -8.90 -12.25 -5.43
N GLN A 174 -10.07 -12.42 -4.81
CA GLN A 174 -11.33 -11.93 -5.38
C GLN A 174 -11.34 -10.40 -5.52
N ALA A 175 -10.85 -9.68 -4.51
CA ALA A 175 -10.73 -8.23 -4.57
C ALA A 175 -9.81 -7.77 -5.72
N LEU A 176 -8.66 -8.44 -5.87
CA LEU A 176 -7.71 -8.16 -6.95
C LEU A 176 -8.29 -8.45 -8.32
N LEU A 177 -8.94 -9.59 -8.49
CA LEU A 177 -9.56 -9.95 -9.78
C LEU A 177 -10.70 -9.00 -10.14
N ASN A 178 -11.54 -8.63 -9.17
CA ASN A 178 -12.59 -7.65 -9.41
C ASN A 178 -12.01 -6.31 -9.85
N PHE A 179 -10.94 -5.85 -9.22
CA PHE A 179 -10.27 -4.61 -9.61
C PHE A 179 -9.68 -4.70 -11.02
N LEU A 180 -8.99 -5.78 -11.35
CA LEU A 180 -8.40 -5.96 -12.67
C LEU A 180 -9.45 -6.06 -13.78
N ARG A 181 -10.55 -6.77 -13.53
CA ARG A 181 -11.68 -6.91 -14.45
C ARG A 181 -12.45 -5.60 -14.60
N GLY A 182 -12.76 -4.95 -13.48
CA GLY A 182 -13.46 -3.66 -13.45
C GLY A 182 -12.64 -2.54 -14.07
N GLY A 183 -11.34 -2.53 -13.85
CA GLY A 183 -10.42 -1.53 -14.36
C GLY A 183 -10.45 -1.40 -15.88
N ALA A 184 -10.72 -2.48 -16.61
CA ALA A 184 -10.86 -2.46 -18.07
C ALA A 184 -11.98 -1.52 -18.56
N TRP A 185 -13.03 -1.33 -17.78
CA TRP A 185 -14.16 -0.46 -18.13
C TRP A 185 -13.84 1.04 -18.03
N TYR A 186 -12.83 1.39 -17.27
CA TYR A 186 -12.44 2.77 -17.02
C TYR A 186 -11.24 3.23 -17.83
N TYR A 187 -10.84 2.39 -18.79
CA TYR A 187 -9.70 2.61 -19.66
C TYR A 187 -10.10 2.46 -21.12
N TYR A 188 -9.88 3.49 -21.90
CA TYR A 188 -10.23 3.47 -23.32
C TYR A 188 -9.07 3.93 -24.19
N LYS A 189 -8.58 3.06 -25.06
CA LYS A 189 -7.51 3.34 -26.04
C LYS A 189 -6.31 4.10 -25.45
N GLY A 190 -5.87 3.74 -24.27
CA GLY A 190 -4.76 4.42 -23.60
C GLY A 190 -5.15 5.61 -22.73
N TYR A 191 -6.40 6.03 -22.77
CA TYR A 191 -6.86 7.14 -21.94
C TYR A 191 -7.53 6.66 -20.67
N ARG A 192 -7.15 7.28 -19.57
CA ARG A 192 -7.86 7.18 -18.30
C ARG A 192 -8.97 8.22 -18.26
N LEU A 193 -10.11 7.86 -17.71
CA LEU A 193 -11.16 8.85 -17.46
C LEU A 193 -10.71 9.77 -16.31
N PRO A 194 -10.50 11.07 -16.53
CA PRO A 194 -9.92 11.97 -15.53
C PRO A 194 -10.75 12.11 -14.27
N CYS A 195 -12.08 11.97 -14.38
CA CYS A 195 -12.98 12.07 -13.24
C CYS A 195 -12.88 10.91 -12.24
N LEU A 196 -12.18 9.84 -12.60
CA LEU A 196 -12.02 8.62 -11.78
C LEU A 196 -10.66 8.58 -11.09
N ASP A 197 -9.88 9.62 -11.24
CA ASP A 197 -8.56 9.74 -10.64
C ASP A 197 -8.47 11.01 -9.79
N ARG A 198 -7.48 11.07 -8.93
CA ARG A 198 -7.13 12.34 -8.29
C ARG A 198 -6.64 13.31 -9.35
N GLY A 199 -7.20 14.50 -9.38
CA GLY A 199 -6.94 15.50 -10.41
C GLY A 199 -5.47 15.79 -10.72
N SER A 200 -4.54 15.50 -9.81
CA SER A 200 -3.10 15.63 -10.03
C SER A 200 -2.52 14.68 -11.08
N TYR A 201 -3.19 13.59 -11.41
CA TYR A 201 -2.74 12.63 -12.43
C TYR A 201 -3.21 13.01 -13.83
N VAL A 202 -4.12 13.94 -13.96
CA VAL A 202 -4.66 14.39 -15.25
C VAL A 202 -3.63 15.11 -16.10
N TYR A 203 -2.58 15.64 -15.48
CA TYR A 203 -1.63 16.54 -16.14
C TYR A 203 -0.31 15.90 -16.53
N ASN A 204 -0.16 14.60 -16.42
CA ASN A 204 1.02 13.95 -16.95
C ASN A 204 0.70 13.29 -18.30
N PRO A 205 0.83 14.04 -19.41
CA PRO A 205 0.49 13.54 -20.74
C PRO A 205 1.42 12.42 -21.23
N THR A 206 2.50 12.14 -20.51
CA THR A 206 3.47 11.09 -20.86
C THR A 206 3.13 9.72 -20.28
N GLU A 207 2.23 9.61 -19.32
CA GLU A 207 1.81 8.35 -18.73
C GLU A 207 0.56 7.78 -19.40
N LEU A 208 0.73 7.25 -20.58
CA LEU A 208 -0.29 6.45 -21.27
C LEU A 208 -0.22 4.95 -20.92
N SER A 209 0.59 4.59 -19.92
CA SER A 209 0.63 3.21 -19.44
C SER A 209 -0.65 2.85 -18.68
N ILE A 210 -1.08 1.60 -18.81
CA ILE A 210 -2.18 1.09 -18.02
C ILE A 210 -1.77 1.12 -16.54
N PRO A 211 -2.52 1.81 -15.66
CA PRO A 211 -2.07 2.11 -14.30
C PRO A 211 -1.78 0.88 -13.45
N TYR A 212 -2.47 -0.24 -13.69
CA TYR A 212 -2.29 -1.48 -12.93
C TYR A 212 -1.26 -2.45 -13.53
N ALA A 213 -0.53 -2.06 -14.58
CA ALA A 213 0.44 -2.95 -15.24
C ALA A 213 1.52 -3.45 -14.27
N GLY A 214 2.08 -2.56 -13.46
CA GLY A 214 3.09 -2.93 -12.47
C GLY A 214 2.55 -3.83 -11.35
N MET A 215 1.32 -3.63 -10.94
CA MET A 215 0.64 -4.49 -9.98
C MET A 215 0.40 -5.90 -10.57
N LEU A 216 -0.04 -5.96 -11.82
CA LEU A 216 -0.27 -7.22 -12.54
C LEU A 216 1.04 -8.00 -12.70
N ASP A 217 2.14 -7.34 -13.06
CA ASP A 217 3.45 -7.97 -13.15
C ASP A 217 3.92 -8.50 -11.78
N ASN A 218 3.64 -7.79 -10.69
CA ASN A 218 3.94 -8.26 -9.34
C ASN A 218 3.12 -9.51 -8.97
N LEU A 219 1.84 -9.52 -9.28
CA LEU A 219 0.98 -10.69 -9.03
C LEU A 219 1.47 -11.91 -9.79
N ILE A 220 1.79 -11.77 -11.05
CA ILE A 220 2.31 -12.86 -11.88
C ILE A 220 3.68 -13.33 -11.40
N GLY A 221 4.55 -12.41 -11.04
CA GLY A 221 5.91 -12.74 -10.62
C GLY A 221 6.01 -13.36 -9.20
N ASN A 222 5.06 -13.06 -8.32
CA ASN A 222 5.22 -13.37 -6.90
C ASN A 222 4.05 -14.12 -6.26
N TRP A 223 2.89 -14.20 -6.90
CA TRP A 223 1.66 -14.66 -6.24
C TRP A 223 0.83 -15.63 -7.07
N MET A 224 1.34 -16.14 -8.18
CA MET A 224 0.58 -17.04 -9.08
C MET A 224 0.00 -18.25 -8.35
N ASP A 225 0.70 -18.80 -7.36
CA ASP A 225 0.24 -19.96 -6.59
C ASP A 225 -1.03 -19.68 -5.75
N SER A 226 -1.38 -18.40 -5.56
CA SER A 226 -2.61 -18.02 -4.87
C SER A 226 -3.85 -18.06 -5.77
N PHE A 227 -3.66 -18.19 -7.08
CA PHE A 227 -4.71 -18.16 -8.09
C PHE A 227 -4.98 -19.56 -8.65
N THR A 228 -6.23 -19.83 -8.99
CA THR A 228 -6.58 -21.09 -9.68
C THR A 228 -5.95 -21.13 -11.09
N PRO A 229 -5.83 -22.30 -11.71
CA PRO A 229 -5.30 -22.41 -13.07
C PRO A 229 -6.05 -21.54 -14.10
N GLU A 230 -7.36 -21.37 -13.95
CA GLU A 230 -8.20 -20.50 -14.78
C GLU A 230 -7.83 -19.04 -14.58
N GLU A 231 -7.74 -18.62 -13.33
CA GLU A 231 -7.35 -17.25 -12.95
C GLU A 231 -5.93 -16.91 -13.38
N GLN A 232 -5.01 -17.87 -13.28
CA GLN A 232 -3.63 -17.71 -13.79
C GLN A 232 -3.62 -17.45 -15.29
N ARG A 233 -4.39 -18.20 -16.05
CA ARG A 233 -4.52 -18.00 -17.50
C ARG A 233 -5.11 -16.60 -17.82
N GLU A 234 -6.11 -16.19 -17.06
CA GLU A 234 -6.71 -14.86 -17.19
C GLU A 234 -5.67 -13.74 -16.93
N LEU A 235 -4.88 -13.86 -15.85
CA LEU A 235 -3.83 -12.88 -15.55
C LEU A 235 -2.78 -12.79 -16.67
N LEU A 236 -2.35 -13.92 -17.18
CA LEU A 236 -1.36 -13.97 -18.26
C LEU A 236 -1.91 -13.39 -19.58
N GLN A 237 -3.17 -13.67 -19.88
CA GLN A 237 -3.85 -13.07 -21.04
C GLN A 237 -3.97 -11.56 -20.88
N LEU A 238 -4.42 -11.09 -19.71
CA LEU A 238 -4.52 -9.66 -19.42
C LEU A 238 -3.14 -8.96 -19.53
N GLN A 239 -2.08 -9.60 -19.04
CA GLN A 239 -0.72 -9.07 -19.18
C GLN A 239 -0.31 -8.90 -20.63
N GLN A 240 -0.66 -9.86 -21.50
CA GLN A 240 -0.37 -9.75 -22.93
C GLN A 240 -1.15 -8.63 -23.58
N GLU A 241 -2.42 -8.46 -23.23
CA GLU A 241 -3.25 -7.36 -23.73
C GLU A 241 -2.72 -5.99 -23.29
N VAL A 242 -2.33 -5.87 -22.01
CA VAL A 242 -1.69 -4.66 -21.47
C VAL A 242 -0.41 -4.32 -22.25
N LYS A 243 0.42 -5.31 -22.56
CA LYS A 243 1.66 -5.10 -23.33
C LYS A 243 1.40 -4.69 -24.78
N LYS A 244 0.35 -5.23 -25.41
CA LYS A 244 -0.05 -4.87 -26.79
C LYS A 244 -0.63 -3.45 -26.87
N ASN A 245 -1.34 -3.05 -25.84
CA ASN A 245 -2.03 -1.76 -25.77
C ASN A 245 -1.16 -0.64 -25.17
N ARG A 246 0.15 -0.79 -25.18
CA ARG A 246 1.06 0.32 -24.89
C ARG A 246 0.93 1.37 -25.99
N ILE A 247 0.12 2.37 -25.69
CA ILE A 247 -0.10 3.50 -26.57
C ILE A 247 0.90 4.58 -26.17
N THR A 248 1.69 5.04 -27.13
CA THR A 248 2.58 6.19 -26.94
C THR A 248 1.82 7.48 -27.30
N MET A 249 2.27 8.61 -26.76
CA MET A 249 1.71 9.93 -27.09
C MET A 249 1.70 10.20 -28.61
N GLU A 250 2.69 9.69 -29.32
CA GLU A 250 2.82 9.80 -30.79
C GLU A 250 1.64 9.18 -31.53
N THR A 251 0.97 8.20 -30.93
CA THR A 251 -0.20 7.53 -31.52
C THR A 251 -1.45 8.42 -31.53
N TYR A 252 -1.47 9.49 -30.73
CA TYR A 252 -2.61 10.39 -30.57
C TYR A 252 -2.31 11.85 -30.87
N ALA A 253 -1.10 12.17 -31.26
CA ALA A 253 -0.81 13.50 -31.81
C ALA A 253 -1.59 13.66 -33.13
N PRO A 254 -2.38 14.74 -33.30
CA PRO A 254 -3.08 14.99 -34.55
C PRO A 254 -2.11 15.26 -35.71
#